data_badd0e9fb171c06479ab263001c3539d
#
_entry.id   badd0e9fb171c06479ab263001c3539d
#
_cell.length_a   1.000
_cell.length_b   1.000
_cell.length_c   1.000
_cell.angle_alpha   90.00
_cell.angle_beta   90.00
_cell.angle_gamma   90.00
#
_symmetry.space_group_name_H-M   'P 1'
#
loop_
_entity.id
_entity.type
_entity.pdbx_description
1 polymer ?
#
loop_
_entity_poly.entity_id
_entity_poly.type
_entity_poly.pdbx_seq_one_letter_code
_entity_poly.pdbx_strand_id
1 'polypeptide(L)'
;MAAISVLNDREVRRGSTLTRPEVAGQAERILDVFSAHTDLKFEVEAHDFGGIAIDNHQNPLPDSTLKACKEADAILLGAVGGPKWGTHPTLRPEIGLLKLRKELGLYANIRPALFPAPSLVAYSPLKEHIAKGTEIVVVRELIGGIYFGDRREAVAGATEGQDAEAFDACTYSVPEVQRITRLAAYLAKCSNPPLAIHSIDKANVLATSRLWRRVVQETLDTEEPDLQLDHQLVDSAAMLICANPRKLNGIVLTENLFGDILSDETSVIPGSLGLLPSASLGGIPDGQSRIPGLYEPIHGSAPDIAGQNIANPIGTILSIALMLRYSFGKEREAKLVEEAVRIVLDDESAGGCGFRTKDLGGDKTTTEVGDKVVEILTGLLKQ
;
A
#
# COMPACT_ATOMS: atom_id res chain seq x y z
N MET A 1 -22.27 -12.06 3.53
CA MET A 1 -21.99 -10.64 3.80
C MET A 1 -20.55 -10.58 4.26
N ALA A 2 -19.73 -9.74 3.67
CA ALA A 2 -18.32 -9.61 4.06
C ALA A 2 -18.15 -8.44 5.02
N ALA A 3 -17.48 -8.65 6.15
CA ALA A 3 -17.24 -7.63 7.16
C ALA A 3 -15.95 -6.84 6.86
N ILE A 4 -16.05 -5.54 6.81
CA ILE A 4 -14.93 -4.63 6.54
C ILE A 4 -14.80 -3.64 7.70
N SER A 5 -13.61 -3.61 8.34
CA SER A 5 -13.28 -2.58 9.32
C SER A 5 -12.61 -1.39 8.63
N VAL A 6 -13.18 -0.20 8.79
CA VAL A 6 -12.59 1.06 8.32
C VAL A 6 -11.89 1.75 9.47
N LEU A 7 -10.59 1.97 9.35
CA LEU A 7 -9.79 2.64 10.37
C LEU A 7 -9.61 4.12 10.01
N ASN A 8 -10.07 4.98 10.91
CA ASN A 8 -10.01 6.43 10.76
C ASN A 8 -9.04 7.04 11.78
N ASP A 9 -8.17 7.93 11.32
CA ASP A 9 -7.20 8.68 12.13
C ASP A 9 -7.72 10.07 12.58
N ARG A 10 -8.95 10.45 12.19
CA ARG A 10 -9.54 11.76 12.49
C ARG A 10 -10.96 11.64 13.02
N GLU A 11 -11.37 12.67 13.81
CA GLU A 11 -12.68 12.75 14.46
C GLU A 11 -13.82 12.66 13.44
N VAL A 12 -14.67 11.63 13.60
CA VAL A 12 -15.99 11.57 12.97
C VAL A 12 -16.97 12.12 13.98
N ARG A 13 -17.43 13.38 13.81
CA ARG A 13 -18.44 13.97 14.70
C ARG A 13 -19.75 13.20 14.62
N ARG A 14 -20.14 12.52 15.70
CA ARG A 14 -21.47 11.94 15.87
C ARG A 14 -22.49 13.08 15.83
N GLY A 15 -23.30 13.15 14.78
CA GLY A 15 -24.48 14.03 14.76
C GLY A 15 -24.61 15.04 13.62
N SER A 16 -23.67 15.12 12.68
CA SER A 16 -23.86 15.85 11.41
C SER A 16 -23.55 14.91 10.26
N THR A 17 -24.37 14.94 9.25
CA THR A 17 -24.20 14.23 7.99
C THR A 17 -22.74 14.25 7.55
N LEU A 18 -22.06 13.10 7.72
CA LEU A 18 -20.85 12.66 7.00
C LEU A 18 -19.68 13.66 6.89
N THR A 19 -18.70 13.55 7.77
CA THR A 19 -17.31 13.77 7.39
C THR A 19 -16.51 12.52 7.74
N ARG A 20 -16.71 11.46 6.98
CA ARG A 20 -15.70 10.39 6.83
C ARG A 20 -14.46 11.05 6.22
N PRO A 21 -13.22 10.60 6.54
CA PRO A 21 -12.03 11.14 5.89
C PRO A 21 -12.27 11.20 4.37
N GLU A 22 -12.01 12.33 3.75
CA GLU A 22 -12.46 12.65 2.39
C GLU A 22 -12.23 11.52 1.38
N VAL A 23 -11.01 10.97 1.34
CA VAL A 23 -10.66 9.91 0.40
C VAL A 23 -11.24 8.53 0.76
N ALA A 24 -11.30 8.18 2.06
CA ALA A 24 -11.88 6.91 2.51
C ALA A 24 -13.39 6.85 2.22
N GLY A 25 -14.09 7.98 2.38
CA GLY A 25 -15.51 8.08 2.04
C GLY A 25 -15.77 7.84 0.54
N GLN A 26 -14.86 8.26 -0.35
CA GLN A 26 -14.99 7.96 -1.79
C GLN A 26 -14.77 6.46 -2.07
N ALA A 27 -13.84 5.81 -1.37
CA ALA A 27 -13.60 4.37 -1.51
C ALA A 27 -14.79 3.54 -0.99
N GLU A 28 -15.41 3.92 0.14
CA GLU A 28 -16.60 3.23 0.66
C GLU A 28 -17.76 3.26 -0.34
N ARG A 29 -17.95 4.37 -1.08
CA ARG A 29 -18.98 4.49 -2.14
C ARG A 29 -18.80 3.45 -3.26
N ILE A 30 -17.56 2.99 -3.53
CA ILE A 30 -17.31 1.91 -4.48
C ILE A 30 -17.91 0.59 -3.96
N LEU A 31 -17.81 0.31 -2.66
CA LEU A 31 -18.45 -0.86 -2.03
C LEU A 31 -19.98 -0.77 -2.10
N ASP A 32 -20.53 0.45 -1.91
CA ASP A 32 -21.98 0.69 -2.05
C ASP A 32 -22.47 0.42 -3.47
N VAL A 33 -21.70 0.79 -4.51
CA VAL A 33 -22.02 0.51 -5.92
C VAL A 33 -22.12 -1.01 -6.15
N PHE A 34 -21.13 -1.78 -5.69
CA PHE A 34 -21.19 -3.25 -5.81
C PHE A 34 -22.37 -3.83 -5.03
N SER A 35 -22.64 -3.33 -3.83
CA SER A 35 -23.76 -3.79 -3.00
C SER A 35 -25.13 -3.50 -3.65
N ALA A 36 -25.24 -2.42 -4.42
CA ALA A 36 -26.47 -2.04 -5.11
C ALA A 36 -26.69 -2.80 -6.42
N HIS A 37 -25.62 -3.16 -7.14
CA HIS A 37 -25.69 -3.64 -8.52
C HIS A 37 -25.22 -5.08 -8.70
N THR A 38 -24.75 -5.76 -7.65
CA THR A 38 -24.29 -7.15 -7.68
C THR A 38 -24.80 -7.94 -6.48
N ASP A 39 -24.49 -9.24 -6.43
CA ASP A 39 -24.79 -10.10 -5.27
C ASP A 39 -23.80 -9.89 -4.10
N LEU A 40 -22.75 -9.08 -4.29
CA LEU A 40 -21.82 -8.78 -3.23
C LEU A 40 -22.49 -7.86 -2.19
N LYS A 41 -22.32 -8.19 -0.91
CA LYS A 41 -22.84 -7.38 0.20
C LYS A 41 -21.72 -7.17 1.21
N PHE A 42 -21.52 -5.92 1.59
CA PHE A 42 -20.50 -5.51 2.54
C PHE A 42 -21.17 -4.92 3.79
N GLU A 43 -20.67 -5.28 4.95
CA GLU A 43 -20.97 -4.65 6.23
C GLU A 43 -19.74 -3.84 6.63
N VAL A 44 -19.88 -2.54 6.74
CA VAL A 44 -18.75 -1.62 6.94
C VAL A 44 -18.87 -0.98 8.32
N GLU A 45 -17.87 -1.20 9.18
CA GLU A 45 -17.79 -0.61 10.51
C GLU A 45 -16.57 0.31 10.62
N ALA A 46 -16.77 1.50 11.20
CA ALA A 46 -15.72 2.49 11.41
C ALA A 46 -15.20 2.44 12.85
N HIS A 47 -13.88 2.48 13.01
CA HIS A 47 -13.19 2.39 14.30
C HIS A 47 -12.15 3.50 14.45
N ASP A 48 -11.98 3.99 15.69
CA ASP A 48 -10.92 4.94 16.03
C ASP A 48 -9.56 4.23 15.93
N PHE A 49 -8.61 4.89 15.24
CA PHE A 49 -7.26 4.40 15.06
C PHE A 49 -6.28 5.57 14.96
N GLY A 50 -5.01 5.36 15.28
CA GLY A 50 -3.97 6.37 15.13
C GLY A 50 -4.19 7.60 16.00
N GLY A 51 -4.19 8.79 15.40
CA GLY A 51 -4.26 10.05 16.13
C GLY A 51 -5.57 10.28 16.85
N ILE A 52 -6.72 10.01 16.22
CA ILE A 52 -8.02 10.13 16.91
C ILE A 52 -8.15 9.14 18.07
N ALA A 53 -7.59 7.95 17.94
CA ALA A 53 -7.58 6.98 19.02
C ALA A 53 -6.68 7.42 20.19
N ILE A 54 -5.58 8.11 19.92
CA ILE A 54 -4.77 8.75 20.97
C ILE A 54 -5.58 9.81 21.70
N ASP A 55 -6.29 10.67 20.96
CA ASP A 55 -7.09 11.74 21.56
C ASP A 55 -8.24 11.20 22.42
N ASN A 56 -8.95 10.17 21.95
CA ASN A 56 -10.14 9.63 22.62
C ASN A 56 -9.80 8.57 23.68
N HIS A 57 -8.73 7.78 23.49
CA HIS A 57 -8.45 6.58 24.27
C HIS A 57 -7.05 6.55 24.88
N GLN A 58 -6.18 7.54 24.62
CA GLN A 58 -4.76 7.56 25.01
C GLN A 58 -4.00 6.31 24.52
N ASN A 59 -4.44 5.74 23.40
CA ASN A 59 -3.89 4.54 22.80
C ASN A 59 -4.07 4.59 21.27
N PRO A 60 -3.02 4.51 20.45
CA PRO A 60 -3.15 4.58 18.99
C PRO A 60 -3.86 3.36 18.38
N LEU A 61 -3.98 2.26 19.12
CA LEU A 61 -4.71 1.06 18.72
C LEU A 61 -5.48 0.52 19.93
N PRO A 62 -6.73 0.98 20.17
CA PRO A 62 -7.59 0.44 21.22
C PRO A 62 -7.84 -1.07 21.05
N ASP A 63 -8.00 -1.79 22.16
CA ASP A 63 -8.25 -3.24 22.13
C ASP A 63 -9.55 -3.59 21.40
N SER A 64 -10.58 -2.73 21.46
CA SER A 64 -11.82 -2.88 20.70
C SER A 64 -11.57 -2.81 19.18
N THR A 65 -10.75 -1.84 18.73
CA THR A 65 -10.35 -1.70 17.32
C THR A 65 -9.54 -2.92 16.86
N LEU A 66 -8.55 -3.35 17.66
CA LEU A 66 -7.76 -4.55 17.34
C LEU A 66 -8.64 -5.81 17.23
N LYS A 67 -9.60 -5.98 18.15
CA LYS A 67 -10.56 -7.09 18.11
C LYS A 67 -11.38 -7.06 16.82
N ALA A 68 -11.97 -5.91 16.49
CA ALA A 68 -12.75 -5.76 15.26
C ALA A 68 -11.92 -6.08 14.00
N CYS A 69 -10.66 -5.62 13.95
CA CYS A 69 -9.75 -5.94 12.85
C CYS A 69 -9.43 -7.44 12.73
N LYS A 70 -9.33 -8.17 13.86
CA LYS A 70 -9.12 -9.63 13.86
C LYS A 70 -10.35 -10.41 13.37
N GLU A 71 -11.54 -9.86 13.58
CA GLU A 71 -12.82 -10.46 13.19
C GLU A 71 -13.24 -10.08 11.75
N ALA A 72 -12.79 -8.95 11.22
CA ALA A 72 -13.13 -8.46 9.89
C ALA A 72 -12.49 -9.30 8.75
N ASP A 73 -13.17 -9.40 7.62
CA ASP A 73 -12.67 -10.09 6.41
C ASP A 73 -11.59 -9.28 5.69
N ALA A 74 -11.66 -7.95 5.79
CA ALA A 74 -10.67 -7.02 5.28
C ALA A 74 -10.66 -5.73 6.08
N ILE A 75 -9.58 -4.99 6.01
CA ILE A 75 -9.41 -3.71 6.71
C ILE A 75 -9.08 -2.64 5.67
N LEU A 76 -9.87 -1.58 5.63
CA LEU A 76 -9.56 -0.37 4.88
C LEU A 76 -9.01 0.67 5.85
N LEU A 77 -7.80 1.14 5.59
CA LEU A 77 -7.18 2.21 6.36
C LEU A 77 -7.11 3.47 5.49
N GLY A 78 -7.45 4.61 6.07
CA GLY A 78 -7.13 5.90 5.51
C GLY A 78 -5.64 6.21 5.68
N ALA A 79 -5.29 7.47 5.84
CA ALA A 79 -3.90 7.85 6.13
C ALA A 79 -3.70 8.03 7.63
N VAL A 80 -2.50 7.74 8.13
CA VAL A 80 -2.13 7.78 9.54
C VAL A 80 -1.03 8.80 9.78
N GLY A 81 -1.04 9.42 10.97
CA GLY A 81 0.01 10.33 11.40
C GLY A 81 -0.37 11.81 11.31
N GLY A 82 0.49 12.63 11.85
CA GLY A 82 0.36 14.09 11.81
C GLY A 82 1.20 14.81 12.86
N PRO A 83 1.52 16.10 12.64
CA PRO A 83 2.43 16.84 13.52
C PRO A 83 1.87 17.04 14.93
N LYS A 84 0.56 16.92 15.13
CA LYS A 84 -0.10 17.08 16.44
C LYS A 84 0.43 16.10 17.50
N TRP A 85 0.72 14.86 17.11
CA TRP A 85 1.16 13.81 18.05
C TRP A 85 2.67 13.70 18.15
N GLY A 86 3.43 14.47 17.36
CA GLY A 86 4.87 14.62 17.46
C GLY A 86 5.67 13.33 17.36
N THR A 87 6.85 13.32 18.00
CA THR A 87 7.79 12.18 18.01
C THR A 87 7.82 11.46 19.36
N HIS A 88 6.71 11.41 20.11
CA HIS A 88 6.66 10.73 21.40
C HIS A 88 7.06 9.26 21.25
N PRO A 89 7.97 8.73 22.07
CA PRO A 89 8.55 7.40 21.84
C PRO A 89 7.51 6.27 21.90
N THR A 90 6.44 6.42 22.68
CA THR A 90 5.43 5.35 22.90
C THR A 90 4.01 5.74 22.52
N LEU A 91 3.71 7.00 22.28
CA LEU A 91 2.36 7.49 22.03
C LEU A 91 2.32 8.30 20.73
N ARG A 92 2.38 7.59 19.60
CA ARG A 92 2.27 8.15 18.24
C ARG A 92 1.49 7.21 17.33
N PRO A 93 0.80 7.73 16.30
CA PRO A 93 -0.04 6.95 15.40
C PRO A 93 0.67 5.78 14.73
N GLU A 94 1.91 5.95 14.32
CA GLU A 94 2.74 4.96 13.61
C GLU A 94 2.98 3.69 14.45
N ILE A 95 3.09 3.83 15.79
CA ILE A 95 3.22 2.68 16.68
C ILE A 95 1.97 1.81 16.64
N GLY A 96 0.79 2.43 16.54
CA GLY A 96 -0.47 1.71 16.36
C GLY A 96 -0.45 0.86 15.09
N LEU A 97 0.05 1.41 13.98
CA LEU A 97 0.12 0.71 12.70
C LEU A 97 1.12 -0.46 12.74
N LEU A 98 2.30 -0.26 13.29
CA LEU A 98 3.29 -1.33 13.45
C LEU A 98 2.74 -2.46 14.33
N LYS A 99 2.07 -2.12 15.45
CA LYS A 99 1.42 -3.10 16.31
C LYS A 99 0.32 -3.85 15.58
N LEU A 100 -0.55 -3.17 14.85
CA LEU A 100 -1.64 -3.79 14.08
C LEU A 100 -1.11 -4.79 13.05
N ARG A 101 -0.10 -4.39 12.25
CA ARG A 101 0.53 -5.25 11.25
C ARG A 101 1.14 -6.51 11.87
N LYS A 102 1.80 -6.38 13.02
CA LYS A 102 2.38 -7.50 13.77
C LYS A 102 1.31 -8.43 14.34
N GLU A 103 0.28 -7.88 14.99
CA GLU A 103 -0.82 -8.63 15.61
C GLU A 103 -1.67 -9.43 14.61
N LEU A 104 -1.75 -8.94 13.37
CA LEU A 104 -2.44 -9.61 12.27
C LEU A 104 -1.52 -10.46 11.40
N GLY A 105 -0.21 -10.44 11.67
CA GLY A 105 0.77 -11.18 10.87
C GLY A 105 0.89 -10.71 9.43
N LEU A 106 0.68 -9.43 9.15
CA LEU A 106 0.72 -8.84 7.80
C LEU A 106 2.18 -8.70 7.33
N TYR A 107 2.77 -9.79 6.86
CA TYR A 107 4.19 -9.83 6.53
C TYR A 107 4.53 -9.31 5.12
N ALA A 108 3.55 -9.23 4.23
CA ALA A 108 3.77 -8.87 2.84
C ALA A 108 3.08 -7.56 2.48
N ASN A 109 3.84 -6.54 2.13
CA ASN A 109 3.28 -5.29 1.61
C ASN A 109 3.49 -5.21 0.10
N ILE A 110 2.40 -5.04 -0.63
CA ILE A 110 2.34 -5.00 -2.10
C ILE A 110 2.04 -3.56 -2.50
N ARG A 111 2.95 -2.93 -3.23
CA ARG A 111 2.85 -1.56 -3.73
C ARG A 111 3.05 -1.51 -5.24
N PRO A 112 1.99 -1.53 -6.05
CA PRO A 112 2.08 -1.35 -7.49
C PRO A 112 2.50 0.09 -7.82
N ALA A 113 3.53 0.26 -8.65
CA ALA A 113 3.94 1.53 -9.24
C ALA A 113 3.65 1.48 -10.74
N LEU A 114 2.41 1.77 -11.08
CA LEU A 114 1.85 1.68 -12.43
C LEU A 114 1.19 3.01 -12.79
N PHE A 115 1.07 3.29 -14.08
CA PHE A 115 0.23 4.40 -14.56
C PHE A 115 -1.22 3.92 -14.66
N PRO A 116 -2.16 4.42 -13.82
CA PRO A 116 -3.57 4.02 -13.89
C PRO A 116 -4.24 4.36 -15.22
N ALA A 117 -3.71 5.33 -15.95
CA ALA A 117 -4.14 5.67 -17.30
C ALA A 117 -2.91 6.02 -18.17
N PRO A 118 -2.89 5.61 -19.46
CA PRO A 118 -1.75 5.84 -20.36
C PRO A 118 -1.34 7.31 -20.52
N SER A 119 -2.29 8.24 -20.56
CA SER A 119 -2.02 9.67 -20.69
C SER A 119 -1.27 10.27 -19.48
N LEU A 120 -1.30 9.62 -18.32
CA LEU A 120 -0.61 10.09 -17.12
C LEU A 120 0.92 10.05 -17.23
N VAL A 121 1.47 9.34 -18.20
CA VAL A 121 2.93 9.35 -18.46
C VAL A 121 3.45 10.77 -18.68
N ALA A 122 2.64 11.66 -19.26
CA ALA A 122 3.01 13.07 -19.45
C ALA A 122 3.18 13.87 -18.13
N TYR A 123 2.64 13.36 -17.03
CA TYR A 123 2.72 13.98 -15.69
C TYR A 123 3.85 13.39 -14.82
N SER A 124 4.55 12.39 -15.33
CA SER A 124 5.72 11.84 -14.64
C SER A 124 6.82 12.90 -14.49
N PRO A 125 7.49 12.98 -13.33
CA PRO A 125 8.69 13.82 -13.19
C PRO A 125 9.88 13.29 -14.00
N LEU A 126 9.83 12.03 -14.43
CA LEU A 126 10.81 11.46 -15.34
C LEU A 126 10.48 11.85 -16.79
N LYS A 127 11.50 11.87 -17.64
CA LYS A 127 11.27 12.08 -19.08
C LYS A 127 10.36 10.97 -19.62
N GLU A 128 9.42 11.32 -20.49
CA GLU A 128 8.42 10.40 -21.02
C GLU A 128 9.02 9.08 -21.54
N HIS A 129 10.10 9.15 -22.33
CA HIS A 129 10.75 7.94 -22.87
C HIS A 129 11.43 7.05 -21.82
N ILE A 130 11.64 7.55 -20.60
CA ILE A 130 12.12 6.79 -19.44
C ILE A 130 10.93 6.18 -18.70
N ALA A 131 9.91 6.97 -18.40
CA ALA A 131 8.76 6.57 -17.60
C ALA A 131 7.81 5.61 -18.31
N LYS A 132 7.62 5.81 -19.63
CA LYS A 132 6.66 5.03 -20.43
C LYS A 132 6.98 3.53 -20.43
N GLY A 133 5.96 2.73 -20.08
CA GLY A 133 6.08 1.27 -20.01
C GLY A 133 6.74 0.78 -18.72
N THR A 134 6.80 1.60 -17.67
CA THR A 134 7.18 1.15 -16.33
C THR A 134 6.02 0.41 -15.68
N GLU A 135 6.28 -0.82 -15.22
CA GLU A 135 5.31 -1.72 -14.59
C GLU A 135 6.02 -2.46 -13.45
N ILE A 136 6.14 -1.81 -12.30
CA ILE A 136 6.83 -2.33 -11.12
C ILE A 136 5.83 -2.63 -10.03
N VAL A 137 5.95 -3.80 -9.40
CA VAL A 137 5.22 -4.15 -8.18
C VAL A 137 6.24 -4.42 -7.08
N VAL A 138 6.36 -3.50 -6.13
CA VAL A 138 7.22 -3.71 -4.97
C VAL A 138 6.54 -4.65 -3.99
N VAL A 139 7.23 -5.74 -3.63
CA VAL A 139 6.83 -6.72 -2.62
C VAL A 139 7.82 -6.63 -1.47
N ARG A 140 7.39 -5.98 -0.40
CA ARG A 140 8.20 -5.66 0.79
C ARG A 140 7.87 -6.62 1.92
N GLU A 141 8.88 -7.27 2.52
CA GLU A 141 8.69 -7.91 3.84
C GLU A 141 8.42 -6.81 4.87
N LEU A 142 7.32 -6.94 5.66
CA LEU A 142 6.75 -5.81 6.38
C LEU A 142 6.92 -5.88 7.90
N ILE A 143 7.10 -7.06 8.50
CA ILE A 143 7.11 -7.27 9.95
C ILE A 143 8.39 -7.87 10.50
N GLY A 144 9.48 -7.80 9.73
CA GLY A 144 10.84 -8.19 10.10
C GLY A 144 11.84 -7.03 10.00
N GLY A 145 13.11 -7.37 10.15
CA GLY A 145 14.22 -6.46 9.96
C GLY A 145 14.35 -5.37 11.03
N ILE A 146 14.93 -4.25 10.64
CA ILE A 146 15.34 -3.18 11.56
C ILE A 146 14.15 -2.49 12.25
N TYR A 147 12.96 -2.49 11.66
CA TYR A 147 11.77 -1.86 12.26
C TYR A 147 11.19 -2.65 13.43
N PHE A 148 11.51 -3.95 13.52
CA PHE A 148 10.98 -4.86 14.55
C PHE A 148 12.08 -5.51 15.42
N GLY A 149 13.35 -5.20 15.15
CA GLY A 149 14.48 -5.65 15.94
C GLY A 149 14.61 -4.90 17.30
N ASP A 150 15.50 -5.41 18.12
CA ASP A 150 15.85 -4.75 19.37
C ASP A 150 16.44 -3.36 19.10
N ARG A 151 16.10 -2.43 19.97
CA ARG A 151 16.58 -1.04 19.86
C ARG A 151 16.88 -0.44 21.21
N ARG A 152 17.77 0.56 21.19
CA ARG A 152 18.05 1.40 22.33
C ARG A 152 18.18 2.85 21.88
N GLU A 153 17.44 3.72 22.54
CA GLU A 153 17.56 5.15 22.37
C GLU A 153 18.75 5.68 23.18
N ALA A 154 19.43 6.69 22.68
CA ALA A 154 20.40 7.43 23.50
C ALA A 154 19.69 8.23 24.60
N VAL A 155 20.31 8.30 25.78
CA VAL A 155 19.77 9.11 26.87
C VAL A 155 19.97 10.60 26.58
N ALA A 156 18.91 11.38 26.69
CA ALA A 156 18.96 12.80 26.40
C ALA A 156 20.01 13.53 27.27
N GLY A 157 20.95 14.23 26.60
CA GLY A 157 22.04 14.95 27.29
C GLY A 157 23.28 14.11 27.60
N ALA A 158 23.27 12.80 27.37
CA ALA A 158 24.47 11.98 27.49
C ALA A 158 25.47 12.30 26.36
N THR A 159 26.75 12.41 26.69
CA THR A 159 27.82 12.73 25.73
C THR A 159 28.86 11.63 25.60
N GLU A 160 28.87 10.64 26.49
CA GLU A 160 29.84 9.54 26.51
C GLU A 160 29.22 8.24 27.02
N GLY A 161 29.85 7.11 26.68
CA GLY A 161 29.48 5.78 27.12
C GLY A 161 28.22 5.24 26.40
N GLN A 162 27.69 4.15 26.91
CA GLN A 162 26.53 3.47 26.30
C GLN A 162 25.26 4.32 26.29
N ASP A 163 25.11 5.25 27.21
CA ASP A 163 23.97 6.15 27.29
C ASP A 163 23.96 7.20 26.17
N ALA A 164 25.11 7.47 25.53
CA ALA A 164 25.25 8.35 24.38
C ALA A 164 25.09 7.63 23.03
N GLU A 165 24.81 6.34 23.03
CA GLU A 165 24.68 5.51 21.84
C GLU A 165 23.23 5.07 21.63
N ALA A 166 22.76 5.18 20.39
CA ALA A 166 21.53 4.54 19.95
C ALA A 166 21.86 3.38 19.00
N PHE A 167 21.07 2.31 19.02
CA PHE A 167 21.17 1.24 18.03
C PHE A 167 19.81 0.67 17.69
N ASP A 168 19.69 0.16 16.43
CA ASP A 168 18.60 -0.68 15.94
C ASP A 168 19.18 -1.97 15.36
N ALA A 169 18.71 -3.14 15.85
CA ALA A 169 19.13 -4.44 15.35
C ALA A 169 18.32 -4.82 14.10
N CYS A 170 19.02 -5.28 13.06
CA CYS A 170 18.37 -5.84 11.88
C CYS A 170 18.56 -7.36 11.87
N THR A 171 17.47 -8.11 11.91
CA THR A 171 17.49 -9.58 11.90
C THR A 171 16.48 -10.14 10.91
N TYR A 172 16.86 -11.21 10.21
CA TYR A 172 16.01 -12.02 9.34
C TYR A 172 16.27 -13.50 9.56
N SER A 173 15.22 -14.30 9.56
CA SER A 173 15.29 -15.74 9.59
C SER A 173 14.97 -16.36 8.23
N VAL A 174 15.38 -17.61 8.00
CA VAL A 174 15.07 -18.36 6.79
C VAL A 174 13.55 -18.41 6.52
N PRO A 175 12.67 -18.75 7.49
CA PRO A 175 11.23 -18.79 7.24
C PRO A 175 10.62 -17.44 6.83
N GLU A 176 11.13 -16.33 7.37
CA GLU A 176 10.65 -14.98 6.98
C GLU A 176 10.96 -14.67 5.53
N VAL A 177 12.18 -14.98 5.07
CA VAL A 177 12.56 -14.78 3.66
C VAL A 177 11.81 -15.75 2.75
N GLN A 178 11.63 -17.01 3.15
CA GLN A 178 10.89 -17.99 2.35
C GLN A 178 9.42 -17.60 2.15
N ARG A 179 8.70 -17.15 3.21
CA ARG A 179 7.27 -16.78 3.09
C ARG A 179 7.04 -15.65 2.10
N ILE A 180 7.90 -14.60 2.14
CA ILE A 180 7.74 -13.47 1.23
C ILE A 180 8.16 -13.83 -0.19
N THR A 181 9.16 -14.70 -0.37
CA THR A 181 9.58 -15.22 -1.68
C THR A 181 8.47 -16.02 -2.34
N ARG A 182 7.79 -16.91 -1.59
CA ARG A 182 6.64 -17.68 -2.10
C ARG A 182 5.47 -16.78 -2.51
N LEU A 183 5.21 -15.70 -1.76
CA LEU A 183 4.18 -14.74 -2.13
C LEU A 183 4.58 -13.98 -3.41
N ALA A 184 5.85 -13.55 -3.54
CA ALA A 184 6.36 -12.91 -4.75
C ALA A 184 6.24 -13.84 -5.96
N ALA A 185 6.57 -15.13 -5.81
CA ALA A 185 6.40 -16.14 -6.85
C ALA A 185 4.93 -16.34 -7.24
N TYR A 186 4.02 -16.40 -6.26
CA TYR A 186 2.59 -16.46 -6.53
C TYR A 186 2.13 -15.26 -7.37
N LEU A 187 2.49 -14.03 -6.99
CA LEU A 187 2.12 -12.82 -7.73
C LEU A 187 2.72 -12.81 -9.14
N ALA A 188 3.96 -13.25 -9.30
CA ALA A 188 4.60 -13.35 -10.60
C ALA A 188 3.81 -14.27 -11.55
N LYS A 189 3.33 -15.40 -11.04
CA LYS A 189 2.52 -16.38 -11.80
C LYS A 189 1.08 -15.93 -12.09
N CYS A 190 0.57 -14.88 -11.44
CA CYS A 190 -0.74 -14.31 -11.77
C CYS A 190 -0.75 -13.63 -13.14
N SER A 191 0.39 -13.39 -13.74
CA SER A 191 0.56 -12.82 -15.09
C SER A 191 0.89 -13.90 -16.13
N ASN A 192 0.53 -13.66 -17.40
CA ASN A 192 0.89 -14.55 -18.51
C ASN A 192 1.47 -13.72 -19.67
N PRO A 193 2.78 -13.81 -19.96
CA PRO A 193 3.76 -14.67 -19.27
C PRO A 193 4.01 -14.24 -17.82
N PRO A 194 4.57 -15.14 -16.96
CA PRO A 194 4.93 -14.78 -15.60
C PRO A 194 5.90 -13.61 -15.54
N LEU A 195 5.75 -12.77 -14.51
CA LEU A 195 6.62 -11.61 -14.29
C LEU A 195 8.01 -12.07 -13.79
N ALA A 196 9.05 -11.33 -14.16
CA ALA A 196 10.37 -11.50 -13.57
C ALA A 196 10.38 -11.05 -12.09
N ILE A 197 11.23 -11.66 -11.28
CA ILE A 197 11.48 -11.31 -9.88
C ILE A 197 12.88 -10.69 -9.76
N HIS A 198 12.94 -9.45 -9.29
CA HIS A 198 14.15 -8.70 -9.00
C HIS A 198 14.36 -8.66 -7.48
N SER A 199 15.21 -9.52 -6.94
CA SER A 199 15.51 -9.57 -5.50
C SER A 199 16.53 -8.49 -5.15
N ILE A 200 16.13 -7.55 -4.28
CA ILE A 200 16.96 -6.40 -3.90
C ILE A 200 17.59 -6.63 -2.54
N ASP A 201 18.90 -6.40 -2.45
CA ASP A 201 19.68 -6.63 -1.25
C ASP A 201 20.93 -5.73 -1.14
N LYS A 202 21.72 -5.89 -0.08
CA LYS A 202 23.04 -5.29 0.11
C LYS A 202 24.08 -6.37 0.50
N ALA A 203 24.08 -7.49 -0.23
CA ALA A 203 24.84 -8.69 0.12
C ALA A 203 26.36 -8.46 0.13
N ASN A 204 26.86 -7.48 -0.61
CA ASN A 204 28.28 -7.09 -0.60
C ASN A 204 28.73 -6.54 0.78
N VAL A 205 27.80 -6.10 1.65
CA VAL A 205 28.11 -5.53 2.96
C VAL A 205 27.42 -6.29 4.10
N LEU A 206 26.09 -6.50 4.03
CA LEU A 206 25.29 -6.95 5.16
C LEU A 206 25.16 -8.48 5.23
N ALA A 207 25.27 -9.03 6.44
CA ALA A 207 25.05 -10.45 6.69
C ALA A 207 23.60 -10.87 6.44
N THR A 208 22.64 -10.03 6.86
CA THR A 208 21.21 -10.23 6.63
C THR A 208 20.88 -10.30 5.13
N SER A 209 21.49 -9.44 4.33
CA SER A 209 21.32 -9.45 2.87
C SER A 209 21.96 -10.67 2.20
N ARG A 210 23.08 -11.20 2.73
CA ARG A 210 23.64 -12.48 2.24
C ARG A 210 22.72 -13.66 2.54
N LEU A 211 22.10 -13.68 3.73
CA LEU A 211 21.06 -14.65 4.05
C LEU A 211 19.87 -14.51 3.10
N TRP A 212 19.37 -13.28 2.93
CA TRP A 212 18.26 -12.95 2.04
C TRP A 212 18.50 -13.50 0.63
N ARG A 213 19.59 -13.10 -0.02
CA ARG A 213 19.95 -13.52 -1.39
C ARG A 213 20.00 -15.04 -1.52
N ARG A 214 20.68 -15.71 -0.60
CA ARG A 214 20.79 -17.17 -0.59
C ARG A 214 19.43 -17.85 -0.47
N VAL A 215 18.60 -17.43 0.48
CA VAL A 215 17.28 -18.06 0.74
C VAL A 215 16.30 -17.79 -0.40
N VAL A 216 16.28 -16.58 -0.98
CA VAL A 216 15.45 -16.28 -2.16
C VAL A 216 15.84 -17.20 -3.32
N GLN A 217 17.15 -17.31 -3.62
CA GLN A 217 17.65 -18.19 -4.69
C GLN A 217 17.26 -19.65 -4.45
N GLU A 218 17.61 -20.20 -3.27
CA GLU A 218 17.34 -21.60 -2.92
C GLU A 218 15.83 -21.93 -2.97
N THR A 219 14.97 -20.98 -2.54
CA THR A 219 13.53 -21.17 -2.55
C THR A 219 12.98 -21.24 -3.97
N LEU A 220 13.36 -20.30 -4.84
CA LEU A 220 12.87 -20.30 -6.22
C LEU A 220 13.46 -21.44 -7.04
N ASP A 221 14.75 -21.76 -6.91
CA ASP A 221 15.36 -22.89 -7.61
C ASP A 221 14.68 -24.23 -7.28
N THR A 222 14.17 -24.35 -6.03
CA THR A 222 13.56 -25.59 -5.55
C THR A 222 12.07 -25.67 -5.86
N GLU A 223 11.34 -24.57 -5.67
CA GLU A 223 9.88 -24.54 -5.69
C GLU A 223 9.31 -24.01 -7.03
N GLU A 224 10.04 -23.11 -7.70
CA GLU A 224 9.55 -22.39 -8.90
C GLU A 224 10.69 -22.16 -9.93
N PRO A 225 11.36 -23.22 -10.41
CA PRO A 225 12.57 -23.13 -11.23
C PRO A 225 12.37 -22.44 -12.59
N ASP A 226 11.13 -22.31 -13.04
CA ASP A 226 10.79 -21.68 -14.32
C ASP A 226 10.63 -20.15 -14.22
N LEU A 227 10.59 -19.58 -12.99
CA LEU A 227 10.50 -18.14 -12.80
C LEU A 227 11.86 -17.46 -13.00
N GLN A 228 11.82 -16.37 -13.75
CA GLN A 228 13.03 -15.55 -13.94
C GLN A 228 13.36 -14.78 -12.65
N LEU A 229 14.56 -15.00 -12.11
CA LEU A 229 15.13 -14.31 -10.96
C LEU A 229 16.40 -13.58 -11.34
N ASP A 230 16.58 -12.34 -10.88
CA ASP A 230 17.86 -11.68 -10.78
C ASP A 230 18.05 -11.02 -9.41
N HIS A 231 19.31 -10.69 -9.06
CA HIS A 231 19.65 -10.03 -7.82
C HIS A 231 20.29 -8.67 -8.11
N GLN A 232 19.74 -7.62 -7.52
CA GLN A 232 20.26 -6.27 -7.62
C GLN A 232 20.71 -5.76 -6.24
N LEU A 233 21.85 -5.04 -6.21
CA LEU A 233 22.18 -4.26 -5.01
C LEU A 233 21.24 -3.06 -4.90
N VAL A 234 20.81 -2.72 -3.69
CA VAL A 234 19.81 -1.67 -3.45
C VAL A 234 20.19 -0.32 -4.03
N ASP A 235 21.47 0.06 -3.95
CA ASP A 235 21.99 1.29 -4.56
C ASP A 235 21.93 1.25 -6.10
N SER A 236 22.18 0.08 -6.71
CA SER A 236 21.98 -0.11 -8.16
C SER A 236 20.50 -0.05 -8.54
N ALA A 237 19.62 -0.64 -7.74
CA ALA A 237 18.17 -0.58 -7.96
C ALA A 237 17.64 0.86 -7.91
N ALA A 238 18.04 1.66 -6.91
CA ALA A 238 17.70 3.08 -6.81
C ALA A 238 18.15 3.87 -8.05
N MET A 239 19.37 3.62 -8.55
CA MET A 239 19.84 4.23 -9.79
C MET A 239 18.99 3.82 -11.00
N LEU A 240 18.57 2.55 -11.09
CA LEU A 240 17.73 2.04 -12.18
C LEU A 240 16.33 2.65 -12.15
N ILE A 241 15.72 2.83 -10.98
CA ILE A 241 14.41 3.49 -10.81
C ILE A 241 14.41 4.88 -11.43
N CYS A 242 15.50 5.65 -11.24
CA CYS A 242 15.64 6.97 -11.81
C CYS A 242 16.03 6.99 -13.29
N ALA A 243 16.94 6.08 -13.71
CA ALA A 243 17.57 6.15 -15.03
C ALA A 243 16.89 5.26 -16.07
N ASN A 244 16.38 4.11 -15.68
CA ASN A 244 15.73 3.14 -16.57
C ASN A 244 14.85 2.17 -15.77
N PRO A 245 13.71 2.64 -15.22
CA PRO A 245 12.84 1.83 -14.33
C PRO A 245 12.34 0.54 -14.99
N ARG A 246 12.18 0.52 -16.31
CA ARG A 246 11.75 -0.67 -17.07
C ARG A 246 12.65 -1.89 -16.92
N LYS A 247 13.90 -1.71 -16.49
CA LYS A 247 14.77 -2.85 -16.16
C LYS A 247 14.36 -3.60 -14.90
N LEU A 248 13.46 -3.00 -14.11
CA LEU A 248 12.88 -3.58 -12.91
C LEU A 248 11.38 -3.90 -13.09
N ASN A 249 10.89 -3.91 -14.34
CA ASN A 249 9.51 -4.32 -14.60
C ASN A 249 9.27 -5.75 -14.11
N GLY A 250 8.19 -5.91 -13.34
CA GLY A 250 7.87 -7.16 -12.67
C GLY A 250 7.79 -6.99 -11.16
N ILE A 251 8.23 -8.01 -10.43
CA ILE A 251 8.20 -8.05 -8.96
C ILE A 251 9.56 -7.58 -8.41
N VAL A 252 9.57 -6.47 -7.68
CA VAL A 252 10.73 -5.99 -6.92
C VAL A 252 10.60 -6.50 -5.49
N LEU A 253 11.29 -7.60 -5.16
CA LEU A 253 11.24 -8.27 -3.87
C LEU A 253 12.30 -7.72 -2.93
N THR A 254 11.89 -7.20 -1.76
CA THR A 254 12.77 -6.50 -0.84
C THR A 254 12.54 -6.85 0.62
N GLU A 255 13.58 -6.65 1.45
CA GLU A 255 13.47 -6.56 2.90
C GLU A 255 12.75 -5.25 3.31
N ASN A 256 12.50 -5.07 4.62
CA ASN A 256 11.63 -4.03 5.14
C ASN A 256 12.11 -2.60 4.83
N LEU A 257 13.32 -2.24 5.27
CA LEU A 257 13.85 -0.86 5.12
C LEU A 257 14.08 -0.48 3.66
N PHE A 258 14.70 -1.39 2.88
CA PHE A 258 14.93 -1.12 1.46
C PHE A 258 13.61 -1.03 0.69
N GLY A 259 12.64 -1.88 1.04
CA GLY A 259 11.31 -1.86 0.44
C GLY A 259 10.55 -0.58 0.74
N ASP A 260 10.71 -0.01 1.94
CA ASP A 260 10.13 1.28 2.30
C ASP A 260 10.65 2.40 1.40
N ILE A 261 11.97 2.52 1.33
CA ILE A 261 12.65 3.57 0.56
C ILE A 261 12.35 3.43 -0.94
N LEU A 262 12.53 2.22 -1.50
CA LEU A 262 12.37 2.00 -2.94
C LEU A 262 10.90 2.10 -3.39
N SER A 263 9.94 1.71 -2.54
CA SER A 263 8.54 1.86 -2.90
C SER A 263 8.11 3.33 -2.93
N ASP A 264 8.65 4.17 -2.05
CA ASP A 264 8.40 5.61 -2.10
C ASP A 264 9.09 6.24 -3.32
N GLU A 265 10.30 5.81 -3.66
CA GLU A 265 11.01 6.25 -4.87
C GLU A 265 10.25 5.85 -6.15
N THR A 266 9.77 4.60 -6.25
CA THR A 266 8.97 4.15 -7.40
C THR A 266 7.63 4.85 -7.48
N SER A 267 7.05 5.25 -6.35
CA SER A 267 5.75 5.93 -6.29
C SER A 267 5.75 7.32 -6.94
N VAL A 268 6.91 7.92 -7.11
CA VAL A 268 7.07 9.20 -7.81
C VAL A 268 6.87 9.06 -9.31
N ILE A 269 7.13 7.88 -9.89
CA ILE A 269 7.09 7.65 -11.35
C ILE A 269 5.72 7.98 -11.96
N PRO A 270 4.57 7.56 -11.40
CA PRO A 270 3.25 7.87 -11.95
C PRO A 270 2.81 9.34 -11.82
N GLY A 271 3.61 10.19 -11.19
CA GLY A 271 3.39 11.63 -11.11
C GLY A 271 2.62 12.13 -9.89
N SER A 272 1.96 11.25 -9.14
CA SER A 272 1.31 11.60 -7.87
C SER A 272 1.22 10.40 -6.93
N LEU A 273 1.52 10.62 -5.65
CA LEU A 273 1.29 9.64 -4.59
C LEU A 273 -0.19 9.32 -4.39
N GLY A 274 -1.07 10.25 -4.74
CA GLY A 274 -2.53 10.09 -4.65
C GLY A 274 -3.11 9.08 -5.64
N LEU A 275 -2.31 8.55 -6.56
CA LEU A 275 -2.73 7.54 -7.55
C LEU A 275 -2.57 6.10 -7.05
N LEU A 276 -1.75 5.85 -6.02
CA LEU A 276 -1.21 4.52 -5.77
C LEU A 276 -1.82 3.84 -4.55
N PRO A 277 -2.31 2.60 -4.75
CA PRO A 277 -2.82 1.75 -3.68
C PRO A 277 -1.70 0.96 -3.01
N SER A 278 -2.02 0.38 -1.86
CA SER A 278 -1.18 -0.58 -1.15
C SER A 278 -2.03 -1.67 -0.51
N ALA A 279 -1.49 -2.89 -0.46
CA ALA A 279 -2.06 -4.01 0.27
C ALA A 279 -1.02 -4.61 1.21
N SER A 280 -1.41 -4.87 2.46
CA SER A 280 -0.59 -5.62 3.42
C SER A 280 -1.28 -6.93 3.74
N LEU A 281 -0.64 -8.07 3.45
CA LEU A 281 -1.25 -9.40 3.52
C LEU A 281 -0.55 -10.29 4.56
N GLY A 282 -1.35 -11.12 5.24
CA GLY A 282 -0.88 -12.14 6.19
C GLY A 282 -0.71 -13.53 5.59
N GLY A 283 -0.89 -13.69 4.27
CA GLY A 283 -0.79 -14.98 3.58
C GLY A 283 -0.81 -14.83 2.07
N ILE A 284 -0.72 -15.96 1.36
CA ILE A 284 -0.86 -16.02 -0.10
C ILE A 284 -2.36 -16.01 -0.44
N PRO A 285 -2.83 -15.10 -1.31
CA PRO A 285 -4.25 -14.98 -1.65
C PRO A 285 -4.67 -16.00 -2.73
N ASP A 286 -4.49 -17.29 -2.44
CA ASP A 286 -4.78 -18.42 -3.34
C ASP A 286 -6.26 -18.87 -3.32
N GLY A 287 -7.10 -18.23 -2.51
CA GLY A 287 -8.50 -18.55 -2.35
C GLY A 287 -8.79 -19.80 -1.50
N GLN A 288 -7.77 -20.48 -0.96
CA GLN A 288 -7.95 -21.69 -0.14
C GLN A 288 -8.33 -21.38 1.30
N SER A 289 -7.88 -20.25 1.81
CA SER A 289 -8.18 -19.78 3.16
C SER A 289 -8.37 -18.28 3.21
N ARG A 290 -9.14 -17.83 4.22
CA ARG A 290 -9.19 -16.40 4.55
C ARG A 290 -7.83 -15.96 5.06
N ILE A 291 -7.31 -14.88 4.48
CA ILE A 291 -6.07 -14.25 4.93
C ILE A 291 -6.36 -12.85 5.48
N PRO A 292 -5.71 -12.42 6.56
CA PRO A 292 -5.78 -11.04 6.98
C PRO A 292 -5.23 -10.12 5.89
N GLY A 293 -5.96 -9.03 5.61
CA GLY A 293 -5.57 -8.03 4.61
C GLY A 293 -5.90 -6.61 5.08
N LEU A 294 -4.92 -5.70 4.96
CA LEU A 294 -5.07 -4.27 5.20
C LEU A 294 -4.76 -3.52 3.92
N TYR A 295 -5.66 -2.62 3.53
CA TYR A 295 -5.63 -1.89 2.27
C TYR A 295 -5.63 -0.40 2.55
N GLU A 296 -4.68 0.31 2.00
CA GLU A 296 -4.46 1.74 2.26
C GLU A 296 -3.84 2.42 1.05
N PRO A 297 -4.05 3.73 0.81
CA PRO A 297 -3.27 4.47 -0.17
C PRO A 297 -1.82 4.60 0.31
N ILE A 298 -0.87 4.79 -0.61
CA ILE A 298 0.55 4.99 -0.24
C ILE A 298 0.78 6.37 0.40
N HIS A 299 -0.04 7.38 0.04
CA HIS A 299 0.13 8.74 0.55
C HIS A 299 -0.14 8.87 2.05
N GLY A 300 0.52 9.83 2.70
CA GLY A 300 0.29 10.20 4.10
C GLY A 300 -1.01 10.97 4.33
N SER A 301 -1.21 11.44 5.56
CA SER A 301 -2.45 12.10 6.02
C SER A 301 -2.64 13.54 5.50
N ALA A 302 -1.60 14.19 4.97
CA ALA A 302 -1.61 15.55 4.42
C ALA A 302 -2.49 16.54 5.22
N PRO A 303 -2.17 16.79 6.52
CA PRO A 303 -3.03 17.53 7.42
C PRO A 303 -3.28 18.99 7.00
N ASP A 304 -2.41 19.54 6.19
CA ASP A 304 -2.45 20.90 5.63
C ASP A 304 -3.57 21.09 4.60
N ILE A 305 -3.97 20.04 3.89
CA ILE A 305 -5.05 20.07 2.89
C ILE A 305 -6.35 19.41 3.35
N ALA A 306 -6.38 18.91 4.57
CA ALA A 306 -7.57 18.22 5.10
C ALA A 306 -8.76 19.16 5.22
N GLY A 307 -9.95 18.69 4.80
CA GLY A 307 -11.19 19.46 4.79
C GLY A 307 -11.33 20.40 3.60
N GLN A 308 -10.35 20.45 2.69
CA GLN A 308 -10.38 21.33 1.52
C GLN A 308 -10.99 20.67 0.27
N ASN A 309 -11.31 19.39 0.32
CA ASN A 309 -11.89 18.63 -0.80
C ASN A 309 -11.02 18.65 -2.08
N ILE A 310 -9.69 18.63 -1.92
CA ILE A 310 -8.72 18.68 -3.03
C ILE A 310 -7.78 17.47 -3.11
N ALA A 311 -7.85 16.57 -2.12
CA ALA A 311 -7.04 15.36 -2.11
C ALA A 311 -7.47 14.40 -3.23
N ASN A 312 -6.51 13.72 -3.85
CA ASN A 312 -6.77 12.72 -4.88
C ASN A 312 -7.29 11.42 -4.24
N PRO A 313 -8.51 10.95 -4.56
CA PRO A 313 -9.10 9.76 -3.92
C PRO A 313 -8.70 8.44 -4.61
N ILE A 314 -7.99 8.49 -5.73
CA ILE A 314 -7.76 7.35 -6.63
C ILE A 314 -6.97 6.24 -5.92
N GLY A 315 -5.93 6.57 -5.18
CA GLY A 315 -5.13 5.57 -4.45
C GLY A 315 -5.98 4.76 -3.46
N THR A 316 -6.91 5.42 -2.75
CA THR A 316 -7.83 4.74 -1.83
C THR A 316 -8.88 3.93 -2.58
N ILE A 317 -9.40 4.43 -3.70
CA ILE A 317 -10.33 3.70 -4.58
C ILE A 317 -9.65 2.44 -5.16
N LEU A 318 -8.43 2.56 -5.65
CA LEU A 318 -7.65 1.41 -6.15
C LEU A 318 -7.27 0.44 -5.03
N SER A 319 -7.18 0.89 -3.77
CA SER A 319 -7.03 -0.02 -2.62
C SER A 319 -8.24 -0.93 -2.45
N ILE A 320 -9.46 -0.48 -2.82
CA ILE A 320 -10.64 -1.37 -2.91
C ILE A 320 -10.46 -2.41 -4.02
N ALA A 321 -9.86 -2.07 -5.16
CA ALA A 321 -9.57 -3.06 -6.21
C ALA A 321 -8.62 -4.16 -5.69
N LEU A 322 -7.56 -3.79 -4.96
CA LEU A 322 -6.68 -4.76 -4.32
C LEU A 322 -7.41 -5.60 -3.25
N MET A 323 -8.30 -4.99 -2.47
CA MET A 323 -9.14 -5.69 -1.49
C MET A 323 -10.04 -6.73 -2.14
N LEU A 324 -10.75 -6.35 -3.20
CA LEU A 324 -11.61 -7.25 -3.97
C LEU A 324 -10.81 -8.42 -4.54
N ARG A 325 -9.61 -8.16 -5.06
CA ARG A 325 -8.71 -9.17 -5.63
C ARG A 325 -8.17 -10.13 -4.57
N TYR A 326 -7.56 -9.61 -3.52
CA TYR A 326 -6.77 -10.43 -2.61
C TYR A 326 -7.57 -11.01 -1.43
N SER A 327 -8.48 -10.24 -0.81
CA SER A 327 -9.28 -10.75 0.30
C SER A 327 -10.53 -11.50 -0.18
N PHE A 328 -11.14 -11.08 -1.29
CA PHE A 328 -12.44 -11.64 -1.72
C PHE A 328 -12.35 -12.49 -2.99
N GLY A 329 -11.20 -12.59 -3.65
CA GLY A 329 -11.03 -13.36 -4.90
C GLY A 329 -11.90 -12.85 -6.06
N LYS A 330 -12.23 -11.55 -6.07
CA LYS A 330 -13.13 -10.90 -7.03
C LYS A 330 -12.34 -10.16 -8.11
N GLU A 331 -11.61 -10.92 -8.92
CA GLU A 331 -10.72 -10.37 -9.96
C GLU A 331 -11.47 -9.54 -11.01
N ARG A 332 -12.69 -9.99 -11.41
CA ARG A 332 -13.52 -9.27 -12.38
C ARG A 332 -13.92 -7.89 -11.82
N GLU A 333 -14.38 -7.86 -10.60
CA GLU A 333 -14.82 -6.65 -9.92
C GLU A 333 -13.65 -5.69 -9.67
N ALA A 334 -12.47 -6.22 -9.31
CA ALA A 334 -11.25 -5.44 -9.19
C ALA A 334 -10.88 -4.75 -10.51
N LYS A 335 -10.90 -5.49 -11.62
CA LYS A 335 -10.64 -4.94 -12.97
C LYS A 335 -11.67 -3.89 -13.39
N LEU A 336 -12.93 -4.01 -12.99
CA LEU A 336 -13.94 -3.00 -13.27
C LEU A 336 -13.65 -1.68 -12.53
N VAL A 337 -13.14 -1.73 -11.31
CA VAL A 337 -12.70 -0.52 -10.58
C VAL A 337 -11.49 0.10 -11.28
N GLU A 338 -10.48 -0.70 -11.64
CA GLU A 338 -9.29 -0.25 -12.36
C GLU A 338 -9.65 0.39 -13.70
N GLU A 339 -10.57 -0.22 -14.45
CA GLU A 339 -11.05 0.32 -15.74
C GLU A 339 -11.85 1.60 -15.56
N ALA A 340 -12.70 1.69 -14.53
CA ALA A 340 -13.43 2.93 -14.24
C ALA A 340 -12.44 4.07 -13.92
N VAL A 341 -11.42 3.80 -13.11
CA VAL A 341 -10.35 4.77 -12.80
C VAL A 341 -9.60 5.17 -14.06
N ARG A 342 -9.23 4.22 -14.92
CA ARG A 342 -8.58 4.51 -16.21
C ARG A 342 -9.40 5.48 -17.05
N ILE A 343 -10.68 5.18 -17.26
CA ILE A 343 -11.59 6.02 -18.06
C ILE A 343 -11.71 7.43 -17.44
N VAL A 344 -11.83 7.54 -16.13
CA VAL A 344 -11.95 8.84 -15.46
C VAL A 344 -10.72 9.71 -15.67
N LEU A 345 -9.51 9.12 -15.57
CA LEU A 345 -8.25 9.85 -15.61
C LEU A 345 -7.70 10.08 -17.01
N ASP A 346 -7.99 9.18 -17.95
CA ASP A 346 -7.41 9.25 -19.31
C ASP A 346 -7.90 10.46 -20.07
N ASP A 347 -7.15 10.90 -21.07
CA ASP A 347 -7.52 12.03 -21.91
C ASP A 347 -8.78 11.73 -22.73
N GLU A 348 -9.58 12.77 -23.02
CA GLU A 348 -10.76 12.65 -23.88
C GLU A 348 -10.41 12.10 -25.28
N SER A 349 -9.24 12.47 -25.81
CA SER A 349 -8.73 11.97 -27.10
C SER A 349 -8.43 10.45 -27.07
N ALA A 350 -8.23 9.88 -25.90
CA ALA A 350 -8.03 8.44 -25.67
C ALA A 350 -9.33 7.73 -25.22
N GLY A 351 -10.47 8.42 -25.26
CA GLY A 351 -11.76 7.90 -24.82
C GLY A 351 -11.99 7.97 -23.31
N GLY A 352 -11.20 8.77 -22.61
CA GLY A 352 -11.35 9.06 -21.19
C GLY A 352 -12.16 10.33 -20.91
N CYS A 353 -12.15 10.78 -19.65
CA CYS A 353 -12.88 11.98 -19.20
C CYS A 353 -11.95 13.15 -18.83
N GLY A 354 -10.65 12.94 -18.68
CA GLY A 354 -9.68 13.96 -18.26
C GLY A 354 -9.94 14.52 -16.85
N PHE A 355 -10.65 13.79 -15.99
CA PHE A 355 -10.99 14.23 -14.63
C PHE A 355 -9.79 14.04 -13.70
N ARG A 356 -9.11 15.13 -13.33
CA ARG A 356 -7.89 15.12 -12.55
C ARG A 356 -7.93 16.14 -11.42
N THR A 357 -7.42 15.76 -10.28
CA THR A 357 -7.19 16.64 -9.13
C THR A 357 -5.97 17.53 -9.33
N LYS A 358 -5.77 18.47 -8.40
CA LYS A 358 -4.72 19.50 -8.50
C LYS A 358 -3.30 18.93 -8.56
N ASP A 359 -3.03 17.83 -7.88
CA ASP A 359 -1.74 17.11 -7.89
C ASP A 359 -1.35 16.56 -9.28
N LEU A 360 -2.34 16.36 -10.15
CA LEU A 360 -2.19 15.97 -11.57
C LEU A 360 -2.43 17.14 -12.53
N GLY A 361 -2.31 18.38 -12.05
CA GLY A 361 -2.49 19.58 -12.88
C GLY A 361 -3.94 19.85 -13.29
N GLY A 362 -4.92 19.14 -12.72
CA GLY A 362 -6.35 19.33 -12.95
C GLY A 362 -6.99 20.34 -11.98
N ASP A 363 -8.30 20.48 -12.09
CA ASP A 363 -9.13 21.42 -11.31
C ASP A 363 -10.23 20.71 -10.50
N LYS A 364 -10.34 19.38 -10.60
CA LYS A 364 -11.41 18.62 -9.98
C LYS A 364 -11.17 18.41 -8.49
N THR A 365 -12.26 18.46 -7.74
CA THR A 365 -12.29 18.17 -6.32
C THR A 365 -12.27 16.66 -6.05
N THR A 366 -11.93 16.27 -4.82
CA THR A 366 -12.02 14.88 -4.32
C THR A 366 -13.40 14.27 -4.63
N THR A 367 -14.47 15.03 -4.34
CA THR A 367 -15.85 14.58 -4.54
C THR A 367 -16.18 14.41 -6.01
N GLU A 368 -15.84 15.38 -6.89
CA GLU A 368 -16.12 15.28 -8.32
C GLU A 368 -15.43 14.08 -8.98
N VAL A 369 -14.17 13.80 -8.60
CA VAL A 369 -13.47 12.62 -9.10
C VAL A 369 -14.15 11.34 -8.60
N GLY A 370 -14.49 11.25 -7.30
CA GLY A 370 -15.20 10.11 -6.74
C GLY A 370 -16.58 9.89 -7.38
N ASP A 371 -17.36 10.97 -7.60
CA ASP A 371 -18.65 10.92 -8.27
C ASP A 371 -18.51 10.35 -9.69
N LYS A 372 -17.47 10.78 -10.40
CA LYS A 372 -17.23 10.31 -11.77
C LYS A 372 -16.81 8.84 -11.82
N VAL A 373 -15.99 8.38 -10.87
CA VAL A 373 -15.66 6.94 -10.76
C VAL A 373 -16.92 6.10 -10.49
N VAL A 374 -17.79 6.54 -9.58
CA VAL A 374 -19.06 5.87 -9.25
C VAL A 374 -19.97 5.81 -10.48
N GLU A 375 -20.10 6.91 -11.25
CA GLU A 375 -20.88 6.97 -12.48
C GLU A 375 -20.37 5.95 -13.51
N ILE A 376 -19.07 5.97 -13.80
CA ILE A 376 -18.47 5.09 -14.82
C ILE A 376 -18.56 3.62 -14.37
N LEU A 377 -18.21 3.31 -13.12
CA LEU A 377 -18.31 1.95 -12.59
C LEU A 377 -19.74 1.40 -12.65
N THR A 378 -20.73 2.23 -12.29
CA THR A 378 -22.15 1.86 -12.40
C THR A 378 -22.54 1.57 -13.85
N GLY A 379 -22.01 2.31 -14.82
CA GLY A 379 -22.19 2.07 -16.25
C GLY A 379 -21.58 0.75 -16.72
N LEU A 380 -20.37 0.45 -16.28
CA LEU A 380 -19.65 -0.79 -16.61
C LEU A 380 -20.34 -2.05 -16.03
N LEU A 381 -20.93 -1.95 -14.84
CA LEU A 381 -21.65 -3.05 -14.21
C LEU A 381 -22.99 -3.41 -14.89
N LYS A 382 -23.54 -2.51 -15.73
CA LYS A 382 -24.80 -2.73 -16.46
C LYS A 382 -24.60 -3.35 -17.86
N GLN A 383 -23.36 -3.45 -18.29
CA GLN A 383 -22.95 -4.10 -19.55
C GLN A 383 -22.70 -5.59 -19.34
#